data_f7261a988eee2b3fda734d41e19ec43c
#
_entry.id   f7261a988eee2b3fda734d41e19ec43c
#
_cell.length_a   1.000
_cell.length_b   1.000
_cell.length_c   1.000
_cell.angle_alpha   90.00
_cell.angle_beta   90.00
_cell.angle_gamma   90.00
#
_symmetry.space_group_name_H-M   'P 1'
#
loop_
_entity.id
_entity.type
_entity.pdbx_description
1 polymer ?
#
loop_
_entity_poly.entity_id
_entity_poly.type
_entity_poly.pdbx_seq_one_letter_code
_entity_poly.pdbx_strand_id
1 'polypeptide(L)'
;MEIDVYDTFASSKKGNTIHFDVLLPSGGNKEDASEYARVFLEKIGEASEALDSCKFCHSEKADAEVEMQIQSDGHYIIPIDGCPDN
;
A
#
# COMPACT_ATOMS: atom_id res chain seq x y z
N MET A 1 14.83 -6.01 9.24
CA MET A 1 13.67 -6.76 8.70
C MET A 1 13.61 -6.61 7.20
N GLU A 2 13.48 -7.71 6.51
CA GLU A 2 13.22 -7.69 5.07
C GLU A 2 11.74 -7.46 4.82
N ILE A 3 11.44 -6.63 3.82
CA ILE A 3 10.06 -6.32 3.44
C ILE A 3 9.87 -6.50 1.94
N ASP A 4 8.63 -6.78 1.56
CA ASP A 4 8.20 -6.84 0.17
C ASP A 4 7.43 -5.56 -0.14
N VAL A 5 7.76 -4.93 -1.26
CA VAL A 5 7.12 -3.69 -1.73
C VAL A 5 6.16 -4.03 -2.86
N TYR A 6 4.90 -3.67 -2.71
CA TYR A 6 3.86 -3.86 -3.72
C TYR A 6 3.48 -2.51 -4.32
N ASP A 7 3.72 -2.37 -5.61
CA ASP A 7 3.39 -1.17 -6.39
C ASP A 7 1.90 -1.18 -6.68
N THR A 8 1.18 -0.15 -6.25
CA THR A 8 -0.29 -0.20 -6.21
C THR A 8 -0.89 1.04 -6.86
N PHE A 9 -1.87 0.80 -7.72
CA PHE A 9 -2.56 1.86 -8.46
C PHE A 9 -4.06 1.73 -8.28
N ALA A 10 -4.73 2.87 -8.21
CA ALA A 10 -6.18 2.96 -8.11
C ALA A 10 -6.68 4.16 -8.89
N SER A 11 -7.98 4.17 -9.21
CA SER A 11 -8.63 5.27 -9.91
C SER A 11 -9.52 6.03 -8.94
N SER A 12 -9.30 7.34 -8.77
CA SER A 12 -10.10 8.13 -7.87
C SER A 12 -11.46 8.45 -8.45
N LYS A 13 -12.41 8.84 -7.61
CA LYS A 13 -13.74 9.31 -8.03
C LYS A 13 -13.65 10.52 -8.96
N LYS A 14 -12.57 11.29 -8.85
CA LYS A 14 -12.34 12.48 -9.67
C LYS A 14 -11.63 12.18 -10.99
N GLY A 15 -11.32 10.92 -11.24
CA GLY A 15 -10.64 10.51 -12.47
C GLY A 15 -9.12 10.57 -12.42
N ASN A 16 -8.53 10.81 -11.26
CA ASN A 16 -7.08 10.82 -11.10
C ASN A 16 -6.56 9.43 -10.77
N THR A 17 -5.31 9.16 -11.14
CA THR A 17 -4.63 7.95 -10.70
C THR A 17 -4.06 8.16 -9.31
N ILE A 18 -4.29 7.19 -8.44
CA ILE A 18 -3.71 7.16 -7.10
C ILE A 18 -2.61 6.10 -7.11
N HIS A 19 -1.40 6.47 -6.69
CA HIS A 19 -0.25 5.56 -6.63
C HIS A 19 0.31 5.55 -5.22
N PHE A 20 0.46 4.35 -4.67
CA PHE A 20 1.06 4.16 -3.35
C PHE A 20 1.71 2.78 -3.28
N ASP A 21 2.63 2.62 -2.33
CA ASP A 21 3.27 1.33 -2.08
C ASP A 21 2.68 0.70 -0.83
N VAL A 22 2.42 -0.60 -0.88
CA VAL A 22 2.07 -1.40 0.28
C VAL A 22 3.29 -2.23 0.65
N LEU A 23 3.74 -2.06 1.88
CA LEU A 23 4.92 -2.76 2.40
C LEU A 23 4.47 -3.84 3.38
N LEU A 24 4.92 -5.06 3.15
CA LEU A 24 4.62 -6.22 4.00
C LEU A 24 5.92 -6.88 4.47
N PRO A 25 5.90 -7.62 5.58
CA PRO A 25 7.03 -8.49 5.91
C PRO A 25 7.28 -9.45 4.74
N SER A 26 8.56 -9.74 4.46
CA SER A 26 8.93 -10.67 3.41
C SER A 26 8.24 -12.01 3.57
N GLY A 27 7.82 -12.57 2.45
CA GLY A 27 7.02 -13.79 2.45
C GLY A 27 5.53 -13.54 2.47
N GLY A 28 5.11 -12.28 2.46
CA GLY A 28 3.71 -11.92 2.30
C GLY A 28 3.19 -12.25 0.90
N ASN A 29 1.90 -12.08 0.69
CA ASN A 29 1.30 -12.40 -0.59
C ASN A 29 0.48 -11.23 -1.14
N LYS A 30 0.20 -11.32 -2.44
CA LYS A 30 -0.54 -10.29 -3.15
C LYS A 30 -1.94 -10.08 -2.58
N GLU A 31 -2.58 -11.13 -2.09
CA GLU A 31 -3.93 -11.03 -1.53
C GLU A 31 -3.96 -10.17 -0.29
N ASP A 32 -2.97 -10.33 0.59
CA ASP A 32 -2.85 -9.51 1.79
C ASP A 32 -2.54 -8.06 1.43
N ALA A 33 -1.63 -7.84 0.48
CA ALA A 33 -1.30 -6.50 0.02
C ALA A 33 -2.53 -5.80 -0.56
N SER A 34 -3.29 -6.51 -1.38
CA SER A 34 -4.51 -5.99 -2.00
C SER A 34 -5.57 -5.62 -0.95
N GLU A 35 -5.70 -6.44 0.10
CA GLU A 35 -6.65 -6.16 1.18
C GLU A 35 -6.26 -4.90 1.94
N TYR A 36 -5.00 -4.74 2.29
CA TYR A 36 -4.52 -3.52 2.92
C TYR A 36 -4.70 -2.30 2.01
N ALA A 37 -4.50 -2.48 0.70
CA ALA A 37 -4.72 -1.43 -0.27
C ALA A 37 -6.18 -0.97 -0.29
N ARG A 38 -7.13 -1.92 -0.26
CA ARG A 38 -8.56 -1.59 -0.25
C ARG A 38 -8.95 -0.85 1.02
N VAL A 39 -8.45 -1.28 2.16
CA VAL A 39 -8.69 -0.58 3.43
C VAL A 39 -8.14 0.84 3.38
N PHE A 40 -6.95 1.02 2.83
CA PHE A 40 -6.37 2.35 2.67
C PHE A 40 -7.24 3.23 1.78
N LEU A 41 -7.72 2.70 0.66
CA LEU A 41 -8.59 3.47 -0.25
C LEU A 41 -9.85 3.93 0.44
N GLU A 42 -10.50 3.07 1.21
CA GLU A 42 -11.68 3.45 1.98
C GLU A 42 -11.36 4.55 3.00
N LYS A 43 -10.20 4.45 3.62
CA LYS A 43 -9.75 5.42 4.63
C LYS A 43 -9.58 6.82 4.04
N ILE A 44 -9.14 6.92 2.79
CA ILE A 44 -8.96 8.21 2.12
C ILE A 44 -10.22 8.66 1.34
N GLY A 45 -11.35 7.97 1.51
CA GLY A 45 -12.61 8.36 0.92
C GLY A 45 -12.89 7.82 -0.47
N GLU A 46 -12.10 6.83 -0.92
CA GLU A 46 -12.32 6.18 -2.21
C GLU A 46 -13.02 4.84 -2.01
N ALA A 47 -13.55 4.28 -3.11
CA ALA A 47 -14.16 2.96 -3.03
C ALA A 47 -13.10 1.86 -3.03
N SER A 48 -13.34 0.76 -2.32
CA SER A 48 -12.42 -0.37 -2.35
C SER A 48 -12.28 -0.96 -3.75
N GLU A 49 -13.34 -0.90 -4.54
CA GLU A 49 -13.37 -1.36 -5.94
C GLU A 49 -12.53 -0.50 -6.87
N ALA A 50 -12.07 0.66 -6.40
CA ALA A 50 -11.20 1.53 -7.20
C ALA A 50 -9.81 0.96 -7.42
N LEU A 51 -9.43 -0.08 -6.68
CA LEU A 51 -8.13 -0.72 -6.84
C LEU A 51 -7.98 -1.32 -8.23
N ASP A 52 -7.00 -0.82 -9.00
CA ASP A 52 -6.75 -1.28 -10.37
C ASP A 52 -5.67 -2.37 -10.42
N SER A 53 -4.59 -2.19 -9.68
CA SER A 53 -3.52 -3.18 -9.64
C SER A 53 -2.72 -3.08 -8.35
N CYS A 54 -2.17 -4.22 -7.95
CA CYS A 54 -1.30 -4.32 -6.78
C CYS A 54 -0.28 -5.40 -7.12
N LYS A 55 0.95 -5.00 -7.43
CA LYS A 55 1.96 -5.93 -7.95
C LYS A 55 3.22 -5.89 -7.13
N PHE A 56 3.77 -7.05 -6.86
CA PHE A 56 5.09 -7.15 -6.23
C PHE A 56 6.11 -6.42 -7.09
N CYS A 57 6.86 -5.52 -6.48
CA CYS A 57 7.89 -4.74 -7.14
C CYS A 57 9.29 -5.29 -6.81
N HIS A 58 9.62 -5.30 -5.54
CA HIS A 58 10.94 -5.76 -5.09
C HIS A 58 10.92 -5.97 -3.57
N SER A 59 11.97 -6.62 -3.07
CA SER A 59 12.20 -6.73 -1.63
C SER A 59 13.33 -5.79 -1.24
N GLU A 60 13.27 -5.27 -0.03
CA GLU A 60 14.31 -4.40 0.49
C GLU A 60 14.36 -4.52 2.01
N LYS A 61 15.38 -3.90 2.61
CA LYS A 61 15.50 -3.85 4.05
C LYS A 61 14.74 -2.64 4.58
N ALA A 62 13.88 -2.85 5.56
CA ALA A 62 13.11 -1.78 6.18
C ALA A 62 14.01 -0.93 7.08
N ASP A 63 13.79 0.39 7.08
CA ASP A 63 14.40 1.23 8.11
C ASP A 63 13.64 1.05 9.44
N ALA A 64 14.15 1.66 10.50
CA ALA A 64 13.61 1.44 11.84
C ALA A 64 12.15 1.90 11.97
N GLU A 65 11.78 3.00 11.33
CA GLU A 65 10.42 3.54 11.40
C GLU A 65 9.43 2.62 10.70
N VAL A 66 9.78 2.16 9.49
CA VAL A 66 8.94 1.24 8.72
C VAL A 66 8.78 -0.08 9.47
N GLU A 67 9.87 -0.60 10.04
CA GLU A 67 9.83 -1.84 10.81
C GLU A 67 8.89 -1.73 12.00
N MET A 68 8.93 -0.61 12.74
CA MET A 68 8.04 -0.37 13.86
C MET A 68 6.57 -0.35 13.42
N GLN A 69 6.26 0.31 12.32
CA GLN A 69 4.89 0.39 11.82
C GLN A 69 4.38 -0.98 11.37
N ILE A 70 5.22 -1.75 10.70
CA ILE A 70 4.83 -3.09 10.26
C ILE A 70 4.62 -4.01 11.46
N GLN A 71 5.46 -3.92 12.49
CA GLN A 71 5.28 -4.72 13.71
C GLN A 71 3.98 -4.37 14.45
N SER A 72 3.57 -3.12 14.40
CA SER A 72 2.34 -2.67 15.02
C SER A 72 1.10 -3.02 14.19
N ASP A 73 1.13 -2.74 12.89
CA ASP A 73 -0.06 -2.75 12.02
C ASP A 73 -0.10 -3.91 11.03
N GLY A 74 0.98 -4.66 10.89
CA GLY A 74 1.10 -5.74 9.92
C GLY A 74 1.51 -5.27 8.53
N HIS A 75 1.53 -3.98 8.28
CA HIS A 75 1.86 -3.39 6.99
C HIS A 75 2.22 -1.92 7.16
N TYR A 76 2.69 -1.32 6.07
CA TYR A 76 2.89 0.12 6.01
C TYR A 76 2.55 0.61 4.60
N ILE A 77 1.90 1.78 4.50
CA ILE A 77 1.54 2.39 3.23
C ILE A 77 2.39 3.64 3.02
N ILE A 78 3.03 3.73 1.84
CA ILE A 78 3.75 4.94 1.44
C ILE A 78 2.98 5.60 0.28
N PRO A 79 2.28 6.72 0.53
CA PRO A 79 1.63 7.45 -0.56
C PRO A 79 2.68 8.05 -1.49
N ILE A 80 2.47 7.92 -2.79
CA ILE A 80 3.43 8.41 -3.79
C ILE A 80 2.81 9.54 -4.61
N ASP A 81 1.62 9.34 -5.19
CA ASP A 81 1.00 10.34 -6.05
C ASP A 81 -0.51 10.22 -6.02
N GLY A 82 -1.20 11.35 -6.15
CA GLY A 82 -2.65 11.39 -6.20
C GLY A 82 -3.36 11.11 -4.87
N CYS A 83 -2.62 10.90 -3.78
CA CYS A 83 -3.21 10.69 -2.47
C CYS A 83 -3.52 12.02 -1.78
N PRO A 84 -4.59 12.10 -0.96
CA PRO A 84 -4.87 13.34 -0.22
C PRO A 84 -3.76 13.68 0.75
N ASP A 85 -3.49 14.97 0.90
CA ASP A 85 -2.60 15.46 1.93
C ASP A 85 -3.36 15.54 3.25
N ASN A 86 -2.73 15.00 4.29
CA ASN A 86 -3.30 15.08 5.65
C ASN A 86 -2.36 15.80 6.57
#